data_c11d0c9a3a0f8262196543c9dc57cae9
#
_entry.id   c11d0c9a3a0f8262196543c9dc57cae9
#
_cell.length_a   1.000
_cell.length_b   1.000
_cell.length_c   1.000
_cell.angle_alpha   90.00
_cell.angle_beta   90.00
_cell.angle_gamma   90.00
#
_symmetry.space_group_name_H-M   'P 1'
#
loop_
_entity.id
_entity.type
_entity.pdbx_description
1 polymer ?
#
loop_
_entity_poly.entity_id
_entity_poly.type
_entity_poly.pdbx_seq_one_letter_code
_entity_poly.pdbx_strand_id
1 'polypeptide(L)'
;EYGKLSGNRAEALKMGARIEVNPKKRNPADFALWKGWKPGEPGWHSPWGKGRPGWHIECSTMAQRYLGETLDIHMGGKDLIFPHHENEIAQAEAVTGKTFVRYWLHNEWLTVEGEKMSKSLGNFVTVRDALKMCSPPVLRYFLISAHYRSPLDFSREVLRTCERNLESCLLYTSPS
;
A
#
# COMPACT_ATOMS: atom_id res chain seq x y z
N GLU A 1 -11.72 18.04 -2.82
CA GLU A 1 -11.47 18.35 -1.41
C GLU A 1 -10.41 17.38 -0.86
N TYR A 2 -9.28 17.89 -0.38
CA TYR A 2 -8.19 17.05 0.16
C TYR A 2 -8.57 16.51 1.54
N GLY A 3 -8.27 15.23 1.81
CA GLY A 3 -8.58 14.59 3.08
C GLY A 3 -9.89 13.80 3.11
N LYS A 4 -10.57 13.63 1.98
CA LYS A 4 -11.87 12.95 1.93
C LYS A 4 -11.80 11.44 2.18
N LEU A 5 -10.65 10.80 1.93
CA LEU A 5 -10.43 9.38 2.22
C LEU A 5 -9.89 9.17 3.64
N SER A 6 -8.89 9.95 4.00
CA SER A 6 -8.15 9.78 5.25
C SER A 6 -8.80 10.47 6.46
N GLY A 7 -9.72 11.40 6.23
CA GLY A 7 -10.23 12.32 7.27
C GLY A 7 -9.22 13.39 7.71
N ASN A 8 -8.02 13.39 7.15
CA ASN A 8 -6.96 14.36 7.49
C ASN A 8 -7.16 15.66 6.69
N ARG A 9 -7.73 16.67 7.31
CA ARG A 9 -7.84 18.00 6.70
C ARG A 9 -6.46 18.63 6.53
N ALA A 10 -6.25 19.30 5.38
CA ALA A 10 -4.97 19.93 5.06
C ALA A 10 -4.51 20.93 6.16
N GLU A 11 -5.46 21.64 6.77
CA GLU A 11 -5.20 22.62 7.83
C GLU A 11 -4.75 21.96 9.15
N ALA A 12 -5.15 20.71 9.39
CA ALA A 12 -4.81 19.95 10.60
C ALA A 12 -3.46 19.21 10.50
N LEU A 13 -2.82 19.22 9.33
CA LEU A 13 -1.52 18.59 9.13
C LEU A 13 -0.44 19.39 9.88
N LYS A 14 0.03 18.84 11.00
CA LYS A 14 1.13 19.45 11.76
C LYS A 14 2.39 19.50 10.90
N MET A 15 2.91 20.70 10.68
CA MET A 15 4.20 20.92 10.03
C MET A 15 5.30 20.14 10.77
N GLY A 16 6.12 19.39 10.03
CA GLY A 16 7.29 18.72 10.59
C GLY A 16 7.04 17.38 11.29
N ALA A 17 5.81 16.85 11.29
CA ALA A 17 5.48 15.60 12.00
C ALA A 17 6.20 14.34 11.44
N ARG A 18 6.64 14.35 10.17
CA ARG A 18 7.36 13.23 9.52
C ARG A 18 8.56 13.64 8.66
N ILE A 19 8.66 14.90 8.25
CA ILE A 19 9.72 15.40 7.36
C ILE A 19 10.04 16.84 7.79
N GLU A 20 11.32 17.20 7.75
CA GLU A 20 11.76 18.58 8.00
C GLU A 20 10.98 19.58 7.12
N VAL A 21 10.66 20.72 7.71
CA VAL A 21 9.96 21.81 7.02
C VAL A 21 10.81 22.27 5.85
N ASN A 22 10.33 22.04 4.63
CA ASN A 22 11.01 22.53 3.43
C ASN A 22 10.54 23.96 3.13
N PRO A 23 11.41 24.97 3.28
CA PRO A 23 11.04 26.37 3.07
C PRO A 23 10.66 26.71 1.61
N LYS A 24 10.94 25.79 0.67
CA LYS A 24 10.57 25.97 -0.74
C LYS A 24 9.12 25.58 -1.04
N LYS A 25 8.43 24.90 -0.12
CA LYS A 25 7.01 24.59 -0.27
C LYS A 25 6.16 25.86 -0.03
N ARG A 26 5.16 26.08 -0.88
CA ARG A 26 4.16 27.13 -0.68
C ARG A 26 3.18 26.76 0.44
N ASN A 27 2.81 25.47 0.50
CA ASN A 27 1.95 24.91 1.53
C ASN A 27 2.59 23.63 2.10
N PRO A 28 2.52 23.40 3.41
CA PRO A 28 3.03 22.16 4.03
C PRO A 28 2.48 20.88 3.43
N ALA A 29 1.23 20.91 2.94
CA ALA A 29 0.58 19.78 2.29
C ALA A 29 1.08 19.52 0.85
N ASP A 30 1.87 20.42 0.26
CA ASP A 30 2.40 20.23 -1.09
C ASP A 30 3.26 18.94 -1.15
N PHE A 31 3.11 18.19 -2.22
CA PHE A 31 3.88 16.98 -2.48
C PHE A 31 4.45 16.97 -3.90
N ALA A 32 5.53 16.22 -4.10
CA ALA A 32 6.26 16.25 -5.36
C ALA A 32 5.54 15.44 -6.45
N LEU A 33 5.22 16.09 -7.56
CA LEU A 33 4.79 15.44 -8.81
C LEU A 33 5.99 14.98 -9.64
N TRP A 34 7.02 15.81 -9.71
CA TRP A 34 8.27 15.56 -10.42
C TRP A 34 9.46 15.86 -9.53
N LYS A 35 10.41 14.95 -9.46
CA LYS A 35 11.64 15.08 -8.65
C LYS A 35 12.84 15.29 -9.57
N GLY A 36 13.66 16.28 -9.26
CA GLY A 36 14.92 16.52 -9.97
C GLY A 36 15.82 15.28 -9.96
N TRP A 37 16.46 15.01 -11.07
CA TRP A 37 17.36 13.86 -11.25
C TRP A 37 18.57 13.91 -10.32
N LYS A 38 18.98 12.75 -9.85
CA LYS A 38 20.24 12.56 -9.10
C LYS A 38 21.11 11.50 -9.80
N PRO A 39 22.44 11.60 -9.71
CA PRO A 39 23.33 10.58 -10.23
C PRO A 39 22.99 9.17 -9.70
N GLY A 40 22.97 8.18 -10.60
CA GLY A 40 22.64 6.80 -10.26
C GLY A 40 21.14 6.46 -10.25
N GLU A 41 20.25 7.44 -10.42
CA GLU A 41 18.81 7.22 -10.57
C GLU A 41 18.38 7.18 -12.04
N PRO A 42 17.35 6.40 -12.41
CA PRO A 42 16.68 6.56 -13.69
C PRO A 42 16.09 7.97 -13.81
N GLY A 43 16.07 8.53 -15.02
CA GLY A 43 15.54 9.86 -15.22
C GLY A 43 15.18 10.14 -16.66
N TRP A 44 14.18 10.97 -16.84
CA TRP A 44 13.61 11.37 -18.13
C TRP A 44 13.65 12.89 -18.30
N HIS A 45 13.62 13.35 -19.54
CA HIS A 45 13.46 14.77 -19.83
C HIS A 45 12.02 15.20 -19.63
N SER A 46 11.82 16.39 -19.10
CA SER A 46 10.52 17.02 -18.88
C SER A 46 10.62 18.54 -19.10
N PRO A 47 9.49 19.25 -19.19
CA PRO A 47 9.49 20.72 -19.23
C PRO A 47 10.16 21.37 -18.00
N TRP A 48 10.26 20.65 -16.91
CA TRP A 48 10.88 21.10 -15.64
C TRP A 48 12.33 20.63 -15.48
N GLY A 49 12.92 20.09 -16.54
CA GLY A 49 14.27 19.53 -16.53
C GLY A 49 14.30 18.02 -16.41
N LYS A 50 15.52 17.44 -16.39
CA LYS A 50 15.72 16.01 -16.20
C LYS A 50 15.30 15.60 -14.79
N GLY A 51 14.51 14.54 -14.67
CA GLY A 51 13.99 14.08 -13.40
C GLY A 51 13.23 12.78 -13.49
N ARG A 52 12.49 12.48 -12.44
CA ARG A 52 11.61 11.31 -12.35
C ARG A 52 10.29 11.66 -11.68
N PRO A 53 9.22 10.91 -11.94
CA PRO A 53 7.93 11.13 -11.27
C PRO A 53 8.06 11.00 -9.75
N GLY A 54 7.19 11.68 -9.03
CA GLY A 54 6.93 11.42 -7.63
C GLY A 54 6.17 10.11 -7.46
N TRP A 55 6.28 9.48 -6.29
CA TRP A 55 5.70 8.16 -6.04
C TRP A 55 4.18 8.08 -6.32
N HIS A 56 3.43 9.10 -5.92
CA HIS A 56 1.96 9.07 -6.03
C HIS A 56 1.48 9.16 -7.49
N ILE A 57 2.16 9.97 -8.32
CA ILE A 57 1.76 10.15 -9.72
C ILE A 57 2.07 8.93 -10.58
N GLU A 58 3.02 8.09 -10.18
CA GLU A 58 3.26 6.81 -10.84
C GLU A 58 2.00 5.96 -10.80
N CYS A 59 1.40 5.78 -9.62
CA CYS A 59 0.20 4.95 -9.44
C CYS A 59 -1.03 5.57 -10.10
N SER A 60 -1.33 6.85 -9.87
CA SER A 60 -2.50 7.50 -10.45
C SER A 60 -2.46 7.51 -11.98
N THR A 61 -1.29 7.78 -12.58
CA THR A 61 -1.13 7.82 -14.05
C THR A 61 -1.23 6.44 -14.67
N MET A 62 -0.54 5.43 -14.09
CA MET A 62 -0.60 4.05 -14.61
C MET A 62 -2.00 3.46 -14.48
N ALA A 63 -2.66 3.67 -13.34
CA ALA A 63 -4.01 3.21 -13.14
C ALA A 63 -4.98 3.80 -14.17
N GLN A 64 -4.95 5.12 -14.39
CA GLN A 64 -5.78 5.78 -15.39
C GLN A 64 -5.44 5.32 -16.82
N ARG A 65 -4.17 5.12 -17.15
CA ARG A 65 -3.73 4.68 -18.46
C ARG A 65 -4.27 3.32 -18.86
N TYR A 66 -4.33 2.37 -17.92
CA TYR A 66 -4.67 0.98 -18.21
C TYR A 66 -6.09 0.59 -17.82
N LEU A 67 -6.68 1.27 -16.83
CA LEU A 67 -7.97 0.90 -16.25
C LEU A 67 -9.06 1.98 -16.45
N GLY A 68 -8.70 3.14 -17.00
CA GLY A 68 -9.63 4.25 -17.24
C GLY A 68 -9.63 5.29 -16.10
N GLU A 69 -10.43 6.34 -16.29
CA GLU A 69 -10.43 7.51 -15.40
C GLU A 69 -11.02 7.24 -14.02
N THR A 70 -11.92 6.25 -13.92
CA THR A 70 -12.55 5.82 -12.66
C THR A 70 -12.33 4.33 -12.48
N LEU A 71 -11.70 3.96 -11.37
CA LEU A 71 -11.47 2.58 -10.97
C LEU A 71 -12.65 2.06 -10.16
N ASP A 72 -13.00 0.78 -10.33
CA ASP A 72 -14.01 0.17 -9.48
C ASP A 72 -13.46 -0.09 -8.07
N ILE A 73 -12.28 -0.70 -7.97
CA ILE A 73 -11.64 -1.05 -6.70
C ILE A 73 -10.16 -0.64 -6.73
N HIS A 74 -9.70 0.00 -5.67
CA HIS A 74 -8.28 0.23 -5.40
C HIS A 74 -7.94 -0.28 -3.99
N MET A 75 -6.86 -1.05 -3.88
CA MET A 75 -6.49 -1.73 -2.64
C MET A 75 -5.07 -1.38 -2.21
N GLY A 76 -4.82 -1.43 -0.90
CA GLY A 76 -3.48 -1.29 -0.34
C GLY A 76 -3.43 -1.52 1.15
N GLY A 77 -2.26 -1.39 1.76
CA GLY A 77 -2.12 -1.39 3.21
C GLY A 77 -2.72 -0.12 3.81
N LYS A 78 -3.18 -0.19 5.04
CA LYS A 78 -3.77 0.97 5.74
C LYS A 78 -2.80 2.15 5.90
N ASP A 79 -1.51 1.91 5.84
CA ASP A 79 -0.47 2.94 5.84
C ASP A 79 -0.45 3.79 4.56
N LEU A 80 -1.01 3.28 3.48
CA LEU A 80 -1.14 3.99 2.22
C LEU A 80 -2.34 4.94 2.17
N ILE A 81 -3.31 4.81 3.09
CA ILE A 81 -4.46 5.74 3.14
C ILE A 81 -3.97 7.17 3.10
N PHE A 82 -2.98 7.48 3.94
CA PHE A 82 -2.35 8.79 3.99
C PHE A 82 -0.83 8.67 4.11
N PRO A 83 -0.07 9.41 3.28
CA PRO A 83 -0.53 10.39 2.27
C PRO A 83 -0.78 9.80 0.87
N HIS A 84 -0.43 8.52 0.60
CA HIS A 84 -0.30 8.00 -0.76
C HIS A 84 -1.62 8.02 -1.53
N HIS A 85 -2.65 7.32 -1.06
CA HIS A 85 -3.94 7.23 -1.75
C HIS A 85 -4.68 8.57 -1.76
N GLU A 86 -4.56 9.37 -0.69
CA GLU A 86 -5.13 10.72 -0.68
C GLU A 86 -4.51 11.60 -1.76
N ASN A 87 -3.20 11.48 -1.99
CA ASN A 87 -2.49 12.20 -3.03
C ASN A 87 -2.83 11.69 -4.43
N GLU A 88 -3.06 10.39 -4.61
CA GLU A 88 -3.56 9.84 -5.87
C GLU A 88 -4.94 10.40 -6.24
N ILE A 89 -5.85 10.47 -5.25
CA ILE A 89 -7.17 11.09 -5.43
C ILE A 89 -7.01 12.54 -5.89
N ALA A 90 -6.19 13.31 -5.17
CA ALA A 90 -5.97 14.72 -5.49
C ALA A 90 -5.44 14.91 -6.91
N GLN A 91 -4.51 14.07 -7.36
CA GLN A 91 -3.95 14.12 -8.71
C GLN A 91 -4.97 13.73 -9.79
N ALA A 92 -5.60 12.58 -9.64
CA ALA A 92 -6.50 12.02 -10.63
C ALA A 92 -7.75 12.88 -10.82
N GLU A 93 -8.38 13.29 -9.72
CA GLU A 93 -9.61 14.08 -9.76
C GLU A 93 -9.37 15.53 -10.17
N ALA A 94 -8.19 16.10 -9.90
CA ALA A 94 -7.84 17.43 -10.39
C ALA A 94 -7.74 17.49 -11.94
N VAL A 95 -7.32 16.39 -12.57
CA VAL A 95 -7.18 16.29 -14.02
C VAL A 95 -8.49 15.92 -14.70
N THR A 96 -9.23 14.96 -14.15
CA THR A 96 -10.41 14.39 -14.81
C THR A 96 -11.72 15.06 -14.44
N GLY A 97 -11.78 15.68 -13.26
CA GLY A 97 -13.04 16.17 -12.67
C GLY A 97 -14.00 15.05 -12.24
N LYS A 98 -13.55 13.77 -12.27
CA LYS A 98 -14.36 12.59 -11.97
C LYS A 98 -13.85 11.91 -10.70
N THR A 99 -14.71 11.15 -10.04
CA THR A 99 -14.30 10.28 -8.92
C THR A 99 -13.26 9.28 -9.41
N PHE A 100 -12.10 9.25 -8.75
CA PHE A 100 -10.99 8.36 -9.14
C PHE A 100 -11.28 6.90 -8.82
N VAL A 101 -11.77 6.60 -7.62
CA VAL A 101 -12.02 5.22 -7.16
C VAL A 101 -13.38 5.12 -6.49
N ARG A 102 -14.17 4.10 -6.87
CA ARG A 102 -15.49 3.83 -6.27
C ARG A 102 -15.38 3.19 -4.91
N TYR A 103 -14.51 2.17 -4.76
CA TYR A 103 -14.34 1.40 -3.53
C TYR A 103 -12.88 1.29 -3.14
N TRP A 104 -12.56 1.80 -1.97
CA TRP A 104 -11.24 1.68 -1.35
C TRP A 104 -11.22 0.54 -0.35
N LEU A 105 -10.24 -0.36 -0.48
CA LEU A 105 -10.02 -1.45 0.46
C LEU A 105 -8.62 -1.35 1.05
N HIS A 106 -8.55 -1.34 2.38
CA HIS A 106 -7.27 -1.26 3.08
C HIS A 106 -7.13 -2.42 4.05
N ASN A 107 -6.07 -3.21 3.84
CA ASN A 107 -5.74 -4.30 4.74
C ASN A 107 -4.92 -3.84 5.93
N GLU A 108 -5.12 -4.54 7.03
CA GLU A 108 -4.40 -4.31 8.28
C GLU A 108 -2.95 -4.85 8.19
N TRP A 109 -2.19 -4.65 9.25
CA TRP A 109 -0.78 -5.05 9.32
C TRP A 109 -0.62 -6.56 9.40
N LEU A 110 0.46 -7.05 8.76
CA LEU A 110 1.03 -8.35 9.09
C LEU A 110 2.00 -8.16 10.27
N THR A 111 1.75 -8.90 11.35
CA THR A 111 2.64 -8.94 12.51
C THR A 111 3.48 -10.23 12.50
N VAL A 112 4.54 -10.24 13.25
CA VAL A 112 5.39 -11.41 13.48
C VAL A 112 5.54 -11.54 14.97
N GLU A 113 5.01 -12.63 15.54
CA GLU A 113 5.00 -12.87 16.99
C GLU A 113 4.43 -11.69 17.78
N GLY A 114 3.32 -11.12 17.27
CA GLY A 114 2.61 -9.98 17.88
C GLY A 114 3.21 -8.60 17.62
N GLU A 115 4.41 -8.51 17.02
CA GLU A 115 5.06 -7.25 16.70
C GLU A 115 4.90 -6.88 15.22
N LYS A 116 4.82 -5.60 14.92
CA LYS A 116 4.75 -5.13 13.52
C LYS A 116 5.98 -5.61 12.74
N MET A 117 5.75 -6.29 11.61
CA MET A 117 6.83 -6.70 10.72
C MET A 117 7.55 -5.47 10.15
N SER A 118 8.85 -5.36 10.37
CA SER A 118 9.67 -4.29 9.80
C SER A 118 11.13 -4.71 9.63
N LYS A 119 11.80 -4.09 8.64
CA LYS A 119 13.23 -4.32 8.42
C LYS A 119 14.09 -3.81 9.58
N SER A 120 13.67 -2.71 10.21
CA SER A 120 14.40 -2.11 11.34
C SER A 120 14.37 -2.95 12.60
N LEU A 121 13.33 -3.77 12.81
CA LEU A 121 13.22 -4.70 13.93
C LEU A 121 13.87 -6.07 13.63
N GLY A 122 14.35 -6.29 12.40
CA GLY A 122 14.97 -7.56 12.02
C GLY A 122 14.00 -8.75 11.95
N ASN A 123 12.69 -8.54 12.14
CA ASN A 123 11.64 -9.55 12.08
C ASN A 123 10.97 -9.68 10.71
N PHE A 124 11.61 -9.15 9.66
CA PHE A 124 11.06 -9.16 8.31
C PHE A 124 11.17 -10.56 7.69
N VAL A 125 10.02 -11.15 7.34
CA VAL A 125 9.92 -12.45 6.68
C VAL A 125 9.51 -12.25 5.23
N THR A 126 10.34 -12.72 4.29
CA THR A 126 9.98 -12.70 2.87
C THR A 126 9.04 -13.87 2.53
N VAL A 127 8.30 -13.78 1.42
CA VAL A 127 7.51 -14.90 0.89
C VAL A 127 8.41 -16.12 0.65
N ARG A 128 9.65 -15.93 0.16
CA ARG A 128 10.61 -17.02 -0.04
C ARG A 128 11.01 -17.71 1.26
N ASP A 129 11.13 -16.96 2.35
CA ASP A 129 11.46 -17.53 3.66
C ASP A 129 10.24 -18.23 4.27
N ALA A 130 9.04 -17.67 4.12
CA ALA A 130 7.80 -18.33 4.51
C ALA A 130 7.59 -19.67 3.79
N LEU A 131 7.91 -19.74 2.49
CA LEU A 131 7.84 -20.97 1.69
C LEU A 131 8.87 -22.06 2.07
N LYS A 132 9.88 -21.73 2.89
CA LYS A 132 10.75 -22.74 3.52
C LYS A 132 10.10 -23.34 4.78
N MET A 133 9.06 -22.71 5.32
CA MET A 133 8.39 -23.07 6.55
C MET A 133 7.06 -23.78 6.34
N CYS A 134 6.40 -23.53 5.22
CA CYS A 134 5.12 -24.13 4.87
C CYS A 134 4.94 -24.25 3.34
N SER A 135 4.00 -25.07 2.91
CA SER A 135 3.66 -25.21 1.49
C SER A 135 2.94 -23.96 0.95
N PRO A 136 3.00 -23.71 -0.39
CA PRO A 136 2.29 -22.58 -0.98
C PRO A 136 0.78 -22.54 -0.69
N PRO A 137 0.03 -23.67 -0.71
CA PRO A 137 -1.39 -23.67 -0.34
C PRO A 137 -1.62 -23.24 1.12
N VAL A 138 -0.77 -23.67 2.05
CA VAL A 138 -0.85 -23.28 3.47
C VAL A 138 -0.59 -21.80 3.65
N LEU A 139 0.44 -21.26 2.98
CA LEU A 139 0.72 -19.81 3.03
C LEU A 139 -0.45 -19.00 2.45
N ARG A 140 -1.04 -19.46 1.33
CA ARG A 140 -2.22 -18.82 0.75
C ARG A 140 -3.41 -18.85 1.72
N TYR A 141 -3.69 -20.02 2.32
CA TYR A 141 -4.74 -20.18 3.32
C TYR A 141 -4.51 -19.23 4.50
N PHE A 142 -3.30 -19.18 5.03
CA PHE A 142 -2.91 -18.25 6.09
C PHE A 142 -3.27 -16.79 5.75
N LEU A 143 -2.87 -16.32 4.57
CA LEU A 143 -3.10 -14.92 4.15
C LEU A 143 -4.58 -14.54 4.02
N ILE A 144 -5.46 -15.51 3.78
CA ILE A 144 -6.91 -15.28 3.66
C ILE A 144 -7.72 -15.76 4.88
N SER A 145 -7.07 -16.30 5.91
CA SER A 145 -7.74 -16.88 7.08
C SER A 145 -8.36 -15.85 8.02
N ALA A 146 -7.91 -14.61 7.97
CA ALA A 146 -8.45 -13.51 8.74
C ALA A 146 -9.16 -12.49 7.85
N HIS A 147 -10.10 -11.75 8.44
CA HIS A 147 -10.70 -10.61 7.76
C HIS A 147 -9.62 -9.55 7.44
N TYR A 148 -9.63 -9.00 6.23
CA TYR A 148 -8.58 -8.11 5.74
C TYR A 148 -8.35 -6.85 6.59
N ARG A 149 -9.34 -6.42 7.37
CA ARG A 149 -9.24 -5.29 8.33
C ARG A 149 -8.70 -5.68 9.70
N SER A 150 -8.41 -6.97 9.92
CA SER A 150 -7.84 -7.46 11.17
C SER A 150 -6.34 -7.72 11.01
N PRO A 151 -5.52 -7.45 12.03
CA PRO A 151 -4.12 -7.85 12.01
C PRO A 151 -4.00 -9.35 11.80
N LEU A 152 -2.99 -9.75 11.04
CA LEU A 152 -2.68 -11.16 10.79
C LEU A 152 -1.30 -11.46 11.36
N ASP A 153 -1.24 -12.35 12.35
CA ASP A 153 0.02 -12.70 13.00
C ASP A 153 0.71 -13.90 12.33
N PHE A 154 1.93 -13.66 11.86
CA PHE A 154 2.76 -14.69 11.25
C PHE A 154 3.59 -15.38 12.33
N SER A 155 3.18 -16.57 12.72
CA SER A 155 3.92 -17.43 13.64
C SER A 155 3.89 -18.88 13.16
N ARG A 156 4.85 -19.68 13.66
CA ARG A 156 4.89 -21.12 13.33
C ARG A 156 3.65 -21.87 13.80
N GLU A 157 3.08 -21.46 14.92
CA GLU A 157 1.87 -22.07 15.48
C GLU A 157 0.66 -21.81 14.59
N VAL A 158 0.49 -20.56 14.13
CA VAL A 158 -0.60 -20.18 13.20
C VAL A 158 -0.45 -20.94 11.90
N LEU A 159 0.75 -21.05 11.33
CA LEU A 159 0.97 -21.84 10.10
C LEU A 159 0.60 -23.32 10.26
N ARG A 160 0.96 -23.95 11.37
CA ARG A 160 0.54 -25.35 11.67
C ARG A 160 -0.96 -25.49 11.81
N THR A 161 -1.62 -24.48 12.39
CA THR A 161 -3.09 -24.46 12.47
C THR A 161 -3.72 -24.33 11.11
N CYS A 162 -3.18 -23.46 10.24
CA CYS A 162 -3.61 -23.31 8.86
C CYS A 162 -3.43 -24.62 8.05
N GLU A 163 -2.32 -25.32 8.25
CA GLU A 163 -2.06 -26.61 7.60
C GLU A 163 -3.12 -27.65 7.96
N ARG A 164 -3.38 -27.84 9.24
CA ARG A 164 -4.44 -28.79 9.71
C ARG A 164 -5.82 -28.43 9.20
N ASN A 165 -6.15 -27.14 9.20
CA ASN A 165 -7.45 -26.68 8.71
C ASN A 165 -7.59 -26.90 7.19
N LEU A 166 -6.54 -26.64 6.43
CA LEU A 166 -6.52 -26.88 4.99
C LEU A 166 -6.66 -28.37 4.66
N GLU A 167 -5.93 -29.24 5.36
CA GLU A 167 -6.05 -30.69 5.23
C GLU A 167 -7.48 -31.18 5.50
N SER A 168 -8.09 -30.69 6.57
CA SER A 168 -9.48 -30.99 6.91
C SER A 168 -10.44 -30.55 5.80
N CYS A 169 -10.28 -29.34 5.26
CA CYS A 169 -11.10 -28.87 4.14
C CYS A 169 -10.94 -29.73 2.88
N LEU A 170 -9.71 -30.15 2.55
CA LEU A 170 -9.43 -30.98 1.38
C LEU A 170 -10.00 -32.39 1.51
N LEU A 171 -9.99 -32.97 2.71
CA LEU A 171 -10.63 -34.29 2.98
C LEU A 171 -12.14 -34.24 2.72
N TYR A 172 -12.82 -33.15 3.06
CA TYR A 172 -14.25 -32.98 2.81
C TYR A 172 -14.60 -32.72 1.35
N THR A 173 -13.68 -32.19 0.57
CA THR A 173 -13.91 -31.80 -0.83
C THR A 173 -13.34 -32.81 -1.84
N SER A 174 -12.58 -33.82 -1.39
CA SER A 174 -12.08 -34.90 -2.27
C SER A 174 -13.23 -35.82 -2.65
N PRO A 175 -13.49 -36.04 -3.94
CA PRO A 175 -14.46 -37.05 -4.35
C PRO A 175 -13.99 -38.43 -3.86
N SER A 176 -14.89 -39.18 -3.23
CA SER A 176 -14.72 -40.55 -2.80
C SER A 176 -14.54 -41.50 -4.01
#